data_b593c44f98b3e03d190cb02283d320e4
#
_entry.id   b593c44f98b3e03d190cb02283d320e4
#
_cell.length_a   1.000
_cell.length_b   1.000
_cell.length_c   1.000
_cell.angle_alpha   90.00
_cell.angle_beta   90.00
_cell.angle_gamma   90.00
#
_symmetry.space_group_name_H-M   'P 1'
#
loop_
_entity.id
_entity.type
_entity.pdbx_description
1 polymer ?
#
loop_
_entity_poly.entity_id
_entity_poly.type
_entity_poly.pdbx_seq_one_letter_code
_entity_poly.pdbx_strand_id
1 'polypeptide(L)'
;MKKWLIILMSMLLIFCTAAHAENTRVIDEADLFSPAEERELLETISDFQRETGMDFVIYTSDAAHIKSQASIADDLYDYGGYGLDDEASGVLYFIDMYERVPYLSTTGKMIDYMTDARIEAAHDSCYPSLVDGDYAEAAQQMIFAVYGYYDMGIPEGQYRYDDVTGQRLTAGHKALTGSEALVCALIALVAALLFTKSVQGNYQLKGNTYQYSFRANSTVDITAAQDDYVRTTTTRTRKAQPPSGGSSSGGHSGGSGVHRSSSGRSHGGGAGRKF
;
A
#
# COMPACT_ATOMS: atom_id res chain seq x y z
N MET A 1 44.42 -18.39 26.21
CA MET A 1 43.51 -18.44 25.04
C MET A 1 42.15 -19.03 25.38
N LYS A 2 42.03 -20.20 26.04
CA LYS A 2 40.71 -20.80 26.37
C LYS A 2 39.80 -19.93 27.27
N LYS A 3 40.36 -19.21 28.24
CA LYS A 3 39.57 -18.36 29.18
C LYS A 3 38.96 -17.14 28.47
N TRP A 4 39.64 -16.55 27.48
CA TRP A 4 39.13 -15.44 26.69
C TRP A 4 38.02 -15.86 25.71
N LEU A 5 38.09 -17.08 25.19
CA LEU A 5 37.07 -17.66 24.33
C LEU A 5 35.76 -17.93 25.09
N ILE A 6 35.84 -18.33 26.36
CA ILE A 6 34.68 -18.53 27.23
C ILE A 6 34.01 -17.19 27.56
N ILE A 7 34.80 -16.14 27.84
CA ILE A 7 34.30 -14.80 28.13
C ILE A 7 33.63 -14.21 26.87
N LEU A 8 34.24 -14.38 25.69
CA LEU A 8 33.65 -13.93 24.43
C LEU A 8 32.33 -14.68 24.10
N MET A 9 32.30 -16.00 24.35
CA MET A 9 31.11 -16.83 24.16
C MET A 9 30.00 -16.53 25.18
N SER A 10 30.36 -16.18 26.43
CA SER A 10 29.35 -15.75 27.42
C SER A 10 28.81 -14.34 27.09
N MET A 11 29.64 -13.46 26.57
CA MET A 11 29.22 -12.11 26.08
C MET A 11 28.33 -12.19 24.84
N LEU A 12 28.58 -13.16 23.95
CA LEU A 12 27.73 -13.44 22.78
C LEU A 12 26.37 -14.02 23.19
N LEU A 13 26.34 -14.85 24.23
CA LEU A 13 25.08 -15.42 24.79
C LEU A 13 24.22 -14.36 25.49
N ILE A 14 24.85 -13.33 26.11
CA ILE A 14 24.10 -12.22 26.73
C ILE A 14 23.50 -11.28 25.68
N PHE A 15 24.10 -11.18 24.49
CA PHE A 15 23.54 -10.39 23.38
C PHE A 15 22.36 -11.09 22.67
N CYS A 16 22.13 -12.39 22.90
CA CYS A 16 21.07 -13.15 22.23
C CYS A 16 19.73 -13.12 22.97
N THR A 17 19.64 -12.46 24.11
CA THR A 17 18.38 -12.15 24.78
C THR A 17 18.03 -10.68 24.60
N ALA A 18 18.06 -10.16 23.38
CA ALA A 18 17.14 -9.10 23.03
C ALA A 18 15.76 -9.75 23.10
N ALA A 19 15.14 -9.69 24.29
CA ALA A 19 13.72 -9.88 24.40
C ALA A 19 13.12 -8.94 23.34
N HIS A 20 12.59 -9.50 22.27
CA HIS A 20 11.56 -8.82 21.52
C HIS A 20 10.49 -8.56 22.58
N ALA A 21 10.37 -7.33 23.04
CA ALA A 21 9.15 -6.90 23.68
C ALA A 21 8.10 -7.17 22.61
N GLU A 22 7.36 -8.26 22.78
CA GLU A 22 6.22 -8.56 21.96
C GLU A 22 5.29 -7.37 22.18
N ASN A 23 5.21 -6.47 21.19
CA ASN A 23 4.33 -5.31 21.27
C ASN A 23 2.94 -5.86 21.48
N THR A 24 2.40 -5.70 22.70
CA THR A 24 1.02 -6.12 22.98
C THR A 24 0.08 -5.45 22.00
N ARG A 25 -0.96 -6.17 21.54
CA ARG A 25 -2.00 -5.66 20.66
C ARG A 25 -3.18 -5.05 21.43
N VAL A 26 -3.18 -5.21 22.73
CA VAL A 26 -4.14 -4.55 23.62
C VAL A 26 -3.35 -3.65 24.56
N ILE A 27 -3.57 -2.35 24.47
CA ILE A 27 -2.91 -1.30 25.25
C ILE A 27 -4.01 -0.58 26.00
N ASP A 28 -4.27 -1.01 27.24
CA ASP A 28 -5.37 -0.51 28.06
C ASP A 28 -4.84 0.49 29.10
N GLU A 29 -4.63 1.75 28.69
CA GLU A 29 -4.21 2.82 29.60
C GLU A 29 -5.36 3.36 30.44
N ALA A 30 -6.60 3.16 30.01
CA ALA A 30 -7.79 3.62 30.73
C ALA A 30 -8.36 2.58 31.71
N ASP A 31 -7.71 1.40 31.85
CA ASP A 31 -8.11 0.30 32.73
C ASP A 31 -9.59 -0.10 32.51
N LEU A 32 -9.97 -0.26 31.22
CA LEU A 32 -11.32 -0.61 30.81
C LEU A 32 -11.58 -2.11 30.77
N PHE A 33 -10.51 -2.92 30.67
CA PHE A 33 -10.61 -4.35 30.48
C PHE A 33 -10.11 -5.09 31.71
N SER A 34 -10.83 -6.13 32.10
CA SER A 34 -10.29 -7.07 33.09
C SER A 34 -9.18 -7.94 32.44
N PRO A 35 -8.28 -8.53 33.24
CA PRO A 35 -7.24 -9.42 32.70
C PRO A 35 -7.77 -10.66 31.97
N ALA A 36 -9.04 -11.02 32.15
CA ALA A 36 -9.70 -12.10 31.41
C ALA A 36 -10.11 -11.63 30.03
N GLU A 37 -10.70 -10.43 29.94
CA GLU A 37 -11.15 -9.80 28.71
C GLU A 37 -9.96 -9.43 27.80
N GLU A 38 -8.86 -8.90 28.37
CA GLU A 38 -7.63 -8.66 27.61
C GLU A 38 -7.12 -9.92 26.92
N ARG A 39 -7.12 -11.06 27.63
CA ARG A 39 -6.69 -12.34 27.03
C ARG A 39 -7.62 -12.80 25.91
N GLU A 40 -8.93 -12.66 26.09
CA GLU A 40 -9.92 -13.01 25.07
C GLU A 40 -9.78 -12.11 23.83
N LEU A 41 -9.58 -10.82 24.03
CA LEU A 41 -9.30 -9.86 22.94
C LEU A 41 -8.01 -10.22 22.19
N LEU A 42 -6.92 -10.58 22.92
CA LEU A 42 -5.67 -11.02 22.31
C LEU A 42 -5.82 -12.32 21.51
N GLU A 43 -6.61 -13.28 21.98
CA GLU A 43 -6.93 -14.50 21.22
C GLU A 43 -7.70 -14.15 19.94
N THR A 44 -8.73 -13.30 20.03
CA THR A 44 -9.52 -12.86 18.88
C THR A 44 -8.66 -12.10 17.88
N ILE A 45 -7.75 -11.24 18.34
CA ILE A 45 -6.78 -10.54 17.47
C ILE A 45 -5.82 -11.53 16.79
N SER A 46 -5.34 -12.53 17.53
CA SER A 46 -4.46 -13.58 16.95
C SER A 46 -5.17 -14.35 15.84
N ASP A 47 -6.45 -14.65 16.01
CA ASP A 47 -7.26 -15.30 14.98
C ASP A 47 -7.45 -14.38 13.77
N PHE A 48 -7.76 -13.11 14.00
CA PHE A 48 -7.84 -12.11 12.95
C PHE A 48 -6.53 -12.01 12.14
N GLN A 49 -5.38 -11.93 12.82
CA GLN A 49 -4.06 -11.87 12.17
C GLN A 49 -3.77 -13.11 11.31
N ARG A 50 -4.13 -14.29 11.82
CA ARG A 50 -3.93 -15.56 11.11
C ARG A 50 -4.77 -15.65 9.84
N GLU A 51 -6.02 -15.20 9.90
CA GLU A 51 -6.95 -15.29 8.77
C GLU A 51 -6.72 -14.20 7.72
N THR A 52 -6.34 -12.98 8.16
CA THR A 52 -6.22 -11.82 7.26
C THR A 52 -4.80 -11.54 6.81
N GLY A 53 -3.80 -11.97 7.59
CA GLY A 53 -2.40 -11.56 7.43
C GLY A 53 -2.15 -10.09 7.75
N MET A 54 -3.10 -9.39 8.39
CA MET A 54 -3.03 -7.98 8.79
C MET A 54 -3.07 -7.83 10.30
N ASP A 55 -2.63 -6.69 10.82
CA ASP A 55 -2.57 -6.44 12.25
C ASP A 55 -3.86 -5.78 12.77
N PHE A 56 -4.17 -6.03 14.04
CA PHE A 56 -5.24 -5.34 14.75
C PHE A 56 -4.75 -4.93 16.13
N VAL A 57 -4.89 -3.66 16.47
CA VAL A 57 -4.45 -3.09 17.75
C VAL A 57 -5.63 -2.39 18.41
N ILE A 58 -5.77 -2.59 19.72
CA ILE A 58 -6.73 -1.88 20.56
C ILE A 58 -5.95 -0.95 21.47
N TYR A 59 -6.36 0.30 21.54
CA TYR A 59 -5.81 1.30 22.43
C TYR A 59 -6.94 1.99 23.21
N THR A 60 -6.78 2.10 24.52
CA THR A 60 -7.69 2.86 25.37
C THR A 60 -6.90 3.92 26.12
N SER A 61 -7.44 5.11 26.32
CA SER A 61 -6.82 6.14 27.13
C SER A 61 -7.86 7.11 27.67
N ASP A 62 -7.68 7.55 28.92
CA ASP A 62 -8.44 8.63 29.55
C ASP A 62 -7.62 9.92 29.70
N ALA A 63 -6.39 9.92 29.19
CA ALA A 63 -5.48 11.05 29.28
C ALA A 63 -5.95 12.22 28.45
N ALA A 64 -5.91 13.43 29.03
CA ALA A 64 -6.19 14.65 28.30
C ALA A 64 -5.17 14.88 27.18
N HIS A 65 -5.64 15.19 25.99
CA HIS A 65 -4.79 15.43 24.83
C HIS A 65 -5.24 16.64 24.01
N ILE A 66 -4.29 17.20 23.24
CA ILE A 66 -4.52 18.33 22.33
C ILE A 66 -4.55 17.85 20.88
N LYS A 67 -3.91 16.68 20.60
CA LYS A 67 -3.92 16.07 19.27
C LYS A 67 -5.30 15.49 18.96
N SER A 68 -5.63 15.40 17.67
CA SER A 68 -6.81 14.66 17.24
C SER A 68 -6.65 13.16 17.49
N GLN A 69 -7.77 12.44 17.67
CA GLN A 69 -7.79 10.98 17.79
C GLN A 69 -7.05 10.32 16.64
N ALA A 70 -7.24 10.82 15.41
CA ALA A 70 -6.50 10.37 14.24
C ALA A 70 -4.98 10.43 14.44
N SER A 71 -4.47 11.61 14.85
CA SER A 71 -3.02 11.77 15.06
C SER A 71 -2.47 10.88 16.17
N ILE A 72 -3.25 10.61 17.21
CA ILE A 72 -2.83 9.73 18.31
C ILE A 72 -2.78 8.27 17.82
N ALA A 73 -3.85 7.82 17.18
CA ALA A 73 -3.97 6.45 16.69
C ALA A 73 -2.90 6.13 15.63
N ASP A 74 -2.70 7.03 14.68
CA ASP A 74 -1.71 6.87 13.61
C ASP A 74 -0.28 6.87 14.15
N ASP A 75 0.05 7.83 15.03
CA ASP A 75 1.37 7.92 15.65
C ASP A 75 1.66 6.65 16.48
N LEU A 76 0.68 6.15 17.25
CA LEU A 76 0.83 4.94 18.03
C LEU A 76 1.07 3.72 17.15
N TYR A 77 0.30 3.58 16.06
CA TYR A 77 0.45 2.49 15.12
C TYR A 77 1.83 2.50 14.44
N ASP A 78 2.22 3.66 13.94
CA ASP A 78 3.47 3.82 13.18
C ASP A 78 4.72 3.66 14.04
N TYR A 79 4.77 4.34 15.18
CA TYR A 79 5.93 4.29 16.09
C TYR A 79 5.95 3.05 16.97
N GLY A 80 4.79 2.42 17.20
CA GLY A 80 4.69 1.13 17.86
C GLY A 80 5.21 -0.03 17.01
N GLY A 81 5.44 0.20 15.72
CA GLY A 81 5.96 -0.82 14.80
C GLY A 81 4.96 -1.93 14.52
N TYR A 82 3.66 -1.58 14.49
CA TYR A 82 2.58 -2.50 14.16
C TYR A 82 2.47 -2.73 12.65
N GLY A 83 1.77 -3.79 12.28
CA GLY A 83 1.65 -4.27 10.92
C GLY A 83 2.51 -5.48 10.64
N LEU A 84 1.96 -6.43 9.88
CA LEU A 84 2.59 -7.72 9.62
C LEU A 84 3.26 -7.82 8.24
N ASP A 85 3.00 -6.84 7.36
CA ASP A 85 3.55 -6.81 6.00
C ASP A 85 4.34 -5.51 5.73
N ASP A 86 4.96 -5.42 4.54
CA ASP A 86 5.79 -4.27 4.13
C ASP A 86 5.00 -2.95 4.04
N GLU A 87 3.66 -3.02 3.89
CA GLU A 87 2.76 -1.88 3.87
C GLU A 87 2.25 -1.53 5.27
N ALA A 88 2.63 -2.33 6.30
CA ALA A 88 2.13 -2.29 7.66
C ALA A 88 0.59 -2.30 7.70
N SER A 89 0.01 -3.21 6.91
CA SER A 89 -1.45 -3.31 6.78
C SER A 89 -2.10 -3.71 8.09
N GLY A 90 -3.15 -2.99 8.46
CA GLY A 90 -3.89 -3.30 9.67
C GLY A 90 -4.82 -2.18 10.14
N VAL A 91 -5.22 -2.30 11.39
CA VAL A 91 -6.21 -1.44 12.05
C VAL A 91 -5.74 -1.11 13.47
N LEU A 92 -5.99 0.11 13.90
CA LEU A 92 -5.96 0.47 15.31
C LEU A 92 -7.33 1.02 15.73
N TYR A 93 -7.93 0.40 16.73
CA TYR A 93 -9.16 0.85 17.35
C TYR A 93 -8.85 1.58 18.65
N PHE A 94 -9.07 2.89 18.66
CA PHE A 94 -8.85 3.76 19.82
C PHE A 94 -10.17 4.08 20.52
N ILE A 95 -10.28 3.72 21.79
CA ILE A 95 -11.38 4.11 22.67
C ILE A 95 -10.89 5.29 23.53
N ASP A 96 -11.22 6.49 23.09
CA ASP A 96 -10.86 7.73 23.78
C ASP A 96 -11.87 8.04 24.87
N MET A 97 -11.49 7.79 26.12
CA MET A 97 -12.35 8.04 27.28
C MET A 97 -12.38 9.51 27.71
N TYR A 98 -11.34 10.29 27.33
CA TYR A 98 -11.32 11.72 27.61
C TYR A 98 -12.39 12.48 26.82
N GLU A 99 -12.45 12.26 25.51
CA GLU A 99 -13.47 12.84 24.63
C GLU A 99 -14.74 12.01 24.52
N ARG A 100 -14.70 10.76 24.96
CA ARG A 100 -15.74 9.74 24.80
C ARG A 100 -16.13 9.52 23.35
N VAL A 101 -15.12 9.37 22.51
CA VAL A 101 -15.26 9.14 21.07
C VAL A 101 -14.36 8.00 20.63
N PRO A 102 -14.89 6.93 20.04
CA PRO A 102 -14.07 5.89 19.46
C PRO A 102 -13.51 6.35 18.11
N TYR A 103 -12.32 5.90 17.78
CA TYR A 103 -11.69 6.17 16.49
C TYR A 103 -11.11 4.88 15.90
N LEU A 104 -11.31 4.66 14.61
CA LEU A 104 -10.72 3.54 13.87
C LEU A 104 -9.72 4.10 12.85
N SER A 105 -8.44 3.80 13.04
CA SER A 105 -7.39 4.07 12.05
C SER A 105 -7.13 2.82 11.21
N THR A 106 -6.96 2.99 9.91
CA THR A 106 -6.65 1.91 8.98
C THR A 106 -5.39 2.24 8.19
N THR A 107 -4.56 1.24 7.88
CA THR A 107 -3.32 1.45 7.14
C THR A 107 -3.07 0.33 6.14
N GLY A 108 -2.21 0.60 5.14
CA GLY A 108 -1.85 -0.35 4.10
C GLY A 108 -3.04 -0.80 3.27
N LYS A 109 -3.17 -2.11 3.11
CA LYS A 109 -4.25 -2.73 2.32
C LYS A 109 -5.62 -2.59 2.98
N MET A 110 -5.67 -2.49 4.32
CA MET A 110 -6.93 -2.40 5.05
C MET A 110 -7.74 -1.15 4.68
N ILE A 111 -7.08 -0.07 4.22
CA ILE A 111 -7.74 1.14 3.72
C ILE A 111 -8.72 0.82 2.58
N ASP A 112 -8.41 -0.16 1.73
CA ASP A 112 -9.25 -0.52 0.59
C ASP A 112 -10.45 -1.38 0.99
N TYR A 113 -10.31 -2.17 2.06
CA TYR A 113 -11.41 -2.97 2.62
C TYR A 113 -12.36 -2.12 3.45
N MET A 114 -11.82 -1.17 4.23
CA MET A 114 -12.57 -0.33 5.15
C MET A 114 -12.84 1.04 4.53
N THR A 115 -13.89 1.13 3.71
CA THR A 115 -14.38 2.42 3.20
C THR A 115 -15.01 3.23 4.32
N ASP A 116 -15.17 4.54 4.14
CA ASP A 116 -15.77 5.43 5.14
C ASP A 116 -17.14 4.93 5.61
N ALA A 117 -17.96 4.47 4.67
CA ALA A 117 -19.27 3.89 4.99
C ALA A 117 -19.20 2.60 5.82
N ARG A 118 -18.16 1.76 5.60
CA ARG A 118 -17.95 0.55 6.39
C ARG A 118 -17.42 0.88 7.78
N ILE A 119 -16.56 1.89 7.90
CA ILE A 119 -16.07 2.39 9.19
C ILE A 119 -17.23 2.93 10.01
N GLU A 120 -18.09 3.75 9.41
CA GLU A 120 -19.30 4.27 10.07
C GLU A 120 -20.21 3.13 10.54
N ALA A 121 -20.48 2.16 9.67
CA ALA A 121 -21.32 1.00 10.02
C ALA A 121 -20.68 0.11 11.11
N ALA A 122 -19.34 -0.04 11.13
CA ALA A 122 -18.63 -0.75 12.19
C ALA A 122 -18.79 -0.02 13.54
N HIS A 123 -18.64 1.29 13.56
CA HIS A 123 -18.88 2.09 14.76
C HIS A 123 -20.33 1.98 15.24
N ASP A 124 -21.29 2.02 14.31
CA ASP A 124 -22.71 1.88 14.66
C ASP A 124 -23.02 0.52 15.31
N SER A 125 -22.35 -0.56 14.88
CA SER A 125 -22.53 -1.88 15.46
C SER A 125 -22.01 -1.99 16.90
N CYS A 126 -20.93 -1.27 17.24
CA CYS A 126 -20.31 -1.29 18.56
C CYS A 126 -20.91 -0.26 19.53
N TYR A 127 -21.64 0.72 19.00
CA TYR A 127 -22.14 1.87 19.77
C TYR A 127 -23.00 1.50 20.98
N PRO A 128 -23.92 0.54 20.92
CA PRO A 128 -24.71 0.14 22.11
C PRO A 128 -23.83 -0.31 23.26
N SER A 129 -22.85 -1.20 22.99
CA SER A 129 -21.94 -1.71 24.04
C SER A 129 -21.07 -0.60 24.63
N LEU A 130 -20.62 0.38 23.82
CA LEU A 130 -19.90 1.56 24.32
C LEU A 130 -20.76 2.41 25.29
N VAL A 131 -22.05 2.62 24.96
CA VAL A 131 -22.98 3.37 25.80
C VAL A 131 -23.28 2.65 27.09
N ASP A 132 -23.41 1.32 27.04
CA ASP A 132 -23.69 0.48 28.21
C ASP A 132 -22.45 0.30 29.11
N GLY A 133 -21.27 0.69 28.62
CA GLY A 133 -20.00 0.55 29.34
C GLY A 133 -19.34 -0.81 29.19
N ASP A 134 -19.85 -1.64 28.28
CA ASP A 134 -19.30 -2.98 27.97
C ASP A 134 -18.18 -2.84 26.91
N TYR A 135 -17.07 -2.22 27.32
CA TYR A 135 -15.98 -1.84 26.40
C TYR A 135 -15.28 -3.05 25.75
N ALA A 136 -15.15 -4.15 26.47
CA ALA A 136 -14.56 -5.37 25.94
C ALA A 136 -15.44 -5.96 24.82
N GLU A 137 -16.76 -6.02 25.05
CA GLU A 137 -17.72 -6.44 24.03
C GLU A 137 -17.71 -5.51 22.81
N ALA A 138 -17.63 -4.17 23.03
CA ALA A 138 -17.50 -3.20 21.95
C ALA A 138 -16.24 -3.42 21.11
N ALA A 139 -15.11 -3.68 21.77
CA ALA A 139 -13.86 -3.98 21.10
C ALA A 139 -13.92 -5.29 20.28
N GLN A 140 -14.53 -6.33 20.84
CA GLN A 140 -14.72 -7.60 20.16
C GLN A 140 -15.64 -7.46 18.95
N GLN A 141 -16.75 -6.73 19.08
CA GLN A 141 -17.66 -6.42 17.98
C GLN A 141 -16.94 -5.65 16.86
N MET A 142 -16.03 -4.71 17.19
CA MET A 142 -15.22 -4.01 16.20
C MET A 142 -14.31 -4.96 15.43
N ILE A 143 -13.63 -5.90 16.12
CA ILE A 143 -12.78 -6.91 15.45
C ILE A 143 -13.62 -7.73 14.47
N PHE A 144 -14.81 -8.20 14.90
CA PHE A 144 -15.69 -9.00 14.05
C PHE A 144 -16.27 -8.20 12.88
N ALA A 145 -16.59 -6.92 13.08
CA ALA A 145 -17.07 -6.06 12.00
C ALA A 145 -15.99 -5.87 10.92
N VAL A 146 -14.76 -5.57 11.33
CA VAL A 146 -13.61 -5.42 10.41
C VAL A 146 -13.33 -6.72 9.68
N TYR A 147 -13.34 -7.86 10.40
CA TYR A 147 -13.17 -9.18 9.79
C TYR A 147 -14.26 -9.49 8.77
N GLY A 148 -15.51 -9.20 9.12
CA GLY A 148 -16.65 -9.40 8.20
C GLY A 148 -16.51 -8.59 6.92
N TYR A 149 -16.05 -7.35 7.00
CA TYR A 149 -15.77 -6.52 5.82
C TYR A 149 -14.56 -7.01 5.02
N TYR A 150 -13.54 -7.55 5.67
CA TYR A 150 -12.43 -8.22 5.00
C TYR A 150 -12.92 -9.46 4.21
N ASP A 151 -13.74 -10.31 4.80
CA ASP A 151 -14.32 -11.50 4.15
C ASP A 151 -15.22 -11.13 2.96
N MET A 152 -15.97 -10.04 3.07
CA MET A 152 -16.78 -9.49 1.96
C MET A 152 -15.92 -8.98 0.79
N GLY A 153 -14.62 -8.75 1.00
CA GLY A 153 -13.70 -8.24 0.01
C GLY A 153 -13.79 -6.74 -0.23
N ILE A 154 -12.92 -6.25 -1.12
CA ILE A 154 -12.87 -4.85 -1.52
C ILE A 154 -14.12 -4.50 -2.34
N PRO A 155 -14.86 -3.43 -2.00
CA PRO A 155 -16.05 -3.04 -2.75
C PRO A 155 -15.74 -2.71 -4.22
N GLU A 156 -16.66 -3.05 -5.12
CA GLU A 156 -16.51 -2.71 -6.53
C GLU A 156 -16.47 -1.17 -6.71
N GLY A 157 -15.47 -0.71 -7.45
CA GLY A 157 -15.27 0.71 -7.68
C GLY A 157 -14.67 1.48 -6.51
N GLN A 158 -14.13 0.79 -5.49
CA GLN A 158 -13.42 1.42 -4.39
C GLN A 158 -12.28 2.31 -4.88
N TYR A 159 -12.05 3.43 -4.23
CA TYR A 159 -10.97 4.36 -4.49
C TYR A 159 -10.54 5.07 -3.20
N ARG A 160 -9.27 5.46 -3.15
CA ARG A 160 -8.75 6.32 -2.07
C ARG A 160 -8.85 7.78 -2.50
N TYR A 161 -9.11 8.67 -1.57
CA TYR A 161 -9.09 10.11 -1.81
C TYR A 161 -8.38 10.83 -0.66
N ASP A 162 -7.75 11.95 -0.97
CA ASP A 162 -7.11 12.81 0.03
C ASP A 162 -8.19 13.50 0.88
N ASP A 163 -8.12 13.29 2.19
CA ASP A 163 -9.13 13.74 3.16
C ASP A 163 -9.25 15.27 3.24
N VAL A 164 -8.15 15.98 2.97
CA VAL A 164 -8.10 17.44 3.02
C VAL A 164 -8.60 18.08 1.72
N THR A 165 -8.20 17.52 0.58
CA THR A 165 -8.48 18.11 -0.73
C THR A 165 -9.67 17.47 -1.45
N GLY A 166 -10.13 16.31 -1.00
CA GLY A 166 -11.18 15.50 -1.64
C GLY A 166 -10.78 14.93 -3.01
N GLN A 167 -9.50 15.03 -3.40
CA GLN A 167 -9.04 14.52 -4.68
C GLN A 167 -8.81 13.02 -4.63
N ARG A 168 -9.28 12.29 -5.65
CA ARG A 168 -8.99 10.86 -5.78
C ARG A 168 -7.49 10.63 -5.91
N LEU A 169 -6.94 9.80 -5.04
CA LEU A 169 -5.58 9.32 -5.13
C LEU A 169 -5.55 8.21 -6.18
N THR A 170 -5.06 8.52 -7.36
CA THR A 170 -4.71 7.47 -8.32
C THR A 170 -3.55 6.70 -7.72
N ALA A 171 -3.65 5.36 -7.68
CA ALA A 171 -2.52 4.52 -7.28
C ALA A 171 -1.31 4.99 -8.09
N GLY A 172 -0.38 5.66 -7.44
CA GLY A 172 0.78 6.21 -8.10
C GLY A 172 1.50 5.03 -8.76
N HIS A 173 1.64 5.05 -10.09
CA HIS A 173 2.60 4.17 -10.73
C HIS A 173 3.90 4.34 -9.96
N LYS A 174 4.45 3.26 -9.40
CA LYS A 174 5.76 3.30 -8.76
C LYS A 174 6.68 4.07 -9.69
N ALA A 175 7.01 5.30 -9.34
CA ALA A 175 7.98 6.06 -10.10
C ALA A 175 9.27 5.26 -10.01
N LEU A 176 9.80 4.84 -11.17
CA LEU A 176 11.05 4.09 -11.25
C LEU A 176 12.10 4.88 -10.46
N THR A 177 12.60 4.29 -9.42
CA THR A 177 13.71 4.86 -8.65
C THR A 177 14.91 5.02 -9.59
N GLY A 178 15.72 6.06 -9.45
CA GLY A 178 16.88 6.28 -10.32
C GLY A 178 17.80 5.06 -10.41
N SER A 179 17.93 4.28 -9.35
CA SER A 179 18.65 3.00 -9.31
C SER A 179 17.98 1.91 -10.17
N GLU A 180 16.67 1.79 -10.14
CA GLU A 180 15.92 0.82 -10.98
C GLU A 180 16.03 1.19 -12.46
N ALA A 181 15.89 2.47 -12.79
CA ALA A 181 16.09 2.96 -14.14
C ALA A 181 17.50 2.66 -14.67
N LEU A 182 18.51 2.81 -13.84
CA LEU A 182 19.91 2.52 -14.19
C LEU A 182 20.13 1.02 -14.41
N VAL A 183 19.58 0.16 -13.58
CA VAL A 183 19.63 -1.30 -13.75
C VAL A 183 18.94 -1.71 -15.03
N CYS A 184 17.75 -1.20 -15.31
CA CYS A 184 17.02 -1.47 -16.56
C CYS A 184 17.82 -0.99 -17.79
N ALA A 185 18.44 0.18 -17.71
CA ALA A 185 19.29 0.71 -18.80
C ALA A 185 20.52 -0.17 -19.05
N LEU A 186 21.19 -0.66 -17.99
CA LEU A 186 22.30 -1.60 -18.10
C LEU A 186 21.90 -2.92 -18.74
N ILE A 187 20.77 -3.51 -18.33
CA ILE A 187 20.24 -4.74 -18.90
C ILE A 187 19.91 -4.54 -20.39
N ALA A 188 19.26 -3.43 -20.74
CA ALA A 188 18.96 -3.09 -22.13
C ALA A 188 20.22 -2.92 -23.00
N LEU A 189 21.26 -2.27 -22.46
CA LEU A 189 22.54 -2.09 -23.14
C LEU A 189 23.24 -3.41 -23.38
N VAL A 190 23.28 -4.31 -22.40
CA VAL A 190 23.85 -5.65 -22.54
C VAL A 190 23.11 -6.46 -23.60
N ALA A 191 21.77 -6.43 -23.56
CA ALA A 191 20.93 -7.12 -24.55
C ALA A 191 21.17 -6.58 -25.96
N ALA A 192 21.28 -5.26 -26.14
CA ALA A 192 21.58 -4.60 -27.42
C ALA A 192 22.99 -5.00 -27.95
N LEU A 193 23.98 -5.07 -27.08
CA LEU A 193 25.35 -5.48 -27.45
C LEU A 193 25.40 -6.95 -27.85
N LEU A 194 24.71 -7.84 -27.15
CA LEU A 194 24.60 -9.25 -27.50
C LEU A 194 23.88 -9.45 -28.82
N PHE A 195 22.80 -8.72 -29.03
CA PHE A 195 22.05 -8.76 -30.29
C PHE A 195 22.89 -8.28 -31.47
N THR A 196 23.58 -7.12 -31.33
CA THR A 196 24.45 -6.58 -32.41
C THR A 196 25.60 -7.54 -32.71
N LYS A 197 26.25 -8.16 -31.70
CA LYS A 197 27.29 -9.18 -31.91
C LYS A 197 26.74 -10.42 -32.59
N SER A 198 25.55 -10.88 -32.23
CA SER A 198 24.90 -12.03 -32.86
C SER A 198 24.58 -11.75 -34.34
N VAL A 199 24.05 -10.55 -34.63
CA VAL A 199 23.78 -10.12 -36.00
C VAL A 199 25.08 -10.01 -36.82
N GLN A 200 26.10 -9.32 -36.26
CA GLN A 200 27.41 -9.24 -36.95
C GLN A 200 28.02 -10.59 -37.18
N GLY A 201 27.94 -11.53 -36.23
CA GLY A 201 28.47 -12.90 -36.41
C GLY A 201 27.78 -13.66 -37.51
N ASN A 202 26.47 -13.48 -37.64
CA ASN A 202 25.67 -14.15 -38.68
C ASN A 202 25.81 -13.51 -40.09
N TYR A 203 26.07 -12.20 -40.13
CA TYR A 203 26.19 -11.42 -41.38
C TYR A 203 27.64 -11.12 -41.78
N GLN A 204 28.66 -11.50 -40.99
CA GLN A 204 30.04 -11.48 -41.45
C GLN A 204 30.21 -12.56 -42.52
N LEU A 205 30.12 -12.15 -43.77
CA LEU A 205 30.60 -12.94 -44.89
C LEU A 205 32.06 -13.32 -44.63
N LYS A 206 32.32 -14.58 -44.27
CA LYS A 206 33.66 -15.08 -44.03
C LYS A 206 34.53 -14.79 -45.24
N GLY A 207 35.29 -13.68 -45.19
CA GLY A 207 36.54 -13.49 -45.89
C GLY A 207 36.56 -13.55 -47.43
N ASN A 208 35.43 -13.59 -48.11
CA ASN A 208 35.40 -13.41 -49.55
C ASN A 208 34.62 -12.17 -49.91
N THR A 209 35.33 -11.12 -50.22
CA THR A 209 34.81 -9.90 -50.83
C THR A 209 34.44 -10.17 -52.27
N TYR A 210 33.33 -10.92 -52.44
CA TYR A 210 32.70 -10.95 -53.75
C TYR A 210 31.92 -9.64 -53.89
N GLN A 211 32.62 -8.62 -54.36
CA GLN A 211 31.96 -7.40 -54.85
C GLN A 211 31.30 -7.81 -56.17
N TYR A 212 30.01 -8.07 -56.10
CA TYR A 212 29.22 -8.22 -57.29
C TYR A 212 29.30 -6.93 -58.10
N SER A 213 30.00 -6.99 -59.23
CA SER A 213 30.22 -5.84 -60.09
C SER A 213 28.92 -5.61 -60.88
N PHE A 214 28.00 -4.90 -60.31
CA PHE A 214 26.69 -4.56 -60.91
C PHE A 214 26.86 -3.97 -62.28
N ARG A 215 27.83 -3.05 -62.47
CA ARG A 215 28.06 -2.37 -63.78
C ARG A 215 28.63 -3.28 -64.84
N ALA A 216 29.28 -4.37 -64.48
CA ALA A 216 29.87 -5.31 -65.45
C ALA A 216 28.89 -6.44 -65.83
N ASN A 217 27.90 -6.73 -65.00
CA ASN A 217 27.01 -7.87 -65.16
C ASN A 217 25.52 -7.49 -65.39
N SER A 218 25.19 -6.21 -65.56
CA SER A 218 23.83 -5.77 -65.94
C SER A 218 23.87 -4.80 -67.12
N THR A 219 23.12 -5.12 -68.13
CA THR A 219 22.81 -4.18 -69.24
C THR A 219 21.41 -3.66 -68.95
N VAL A 220 21.30 -2.36 -68.68
CA VAL A 220 20.01 -1.69 -68.48
C VAL A 220 19.69 -0.95 -69.78
N ASP A 221 18.69 -1.43 -70.48
CA ASP A 221 18.16 -0.80 -71.69
C ASP A 221 16.84 -0.12 -71.28
N ILE A 222 16.86 1.21 -71.19
CA ILE A 222 15.65 1.96 -70.84
C ILE A 222 14.94 2.30 -72.14
N THR A 223 13.95 1.53 -72.49
CA THR A 223 13.14 1.71 -73.71
C THR A 223 12.02 2.71 -73.58
N ALA A 224 11.59 3.02 -72.37
CA ALA A 224 10.62 4.10 -72.08
C ALA A 224 10.80 4.59 -70.65
N ALA A 225 10.81 5.92 -70.43
CA ALA A 225 10.75 6.55 -69.12
C ALA A 225 9.50 7.41 -69.08
N GLN A 226 8.53 7.02 -68.26
CA GLN A 226 7.33 7.76 -68.00
C GLN A 226 7.21 8.02 -66.50
N ASP A 227 7.10 9.29 -66.13
CA ASP A 227 6.93 9.70 -64.74
C ASP A 227 5.47 10.07 -64.52
N ASP A 228 4.69 9.14 -63.94
CA ASP A 228 3.27 9.38 -63.68
C ASP A 228 3.10 9.70 -62.19
N TYR A 229 2.70 10.92 -61.89
CA TYR A 229 2.29 11.34 -60.56
C TYR A 229 0.99 10.62 -60.14
N VAL A 230 1.10 9.69 -59.20
CA VAL A 230 -0.01 8.76 -58.87
C VAL A 230 -0.94 9.35 -57.83
N ARG A 231 -0.46 9.99 -56.73
CA ARG A 231 -1.34 10.57 -55.72
C ARG A 231 -0.60 11.16 -54.54
N THR A 232 -1.07 12.28 -53.99
CA THR A 232 -0.70 12.72 -52.64
C THR A 232 -1.85 12.41 -51.69
N THR A 233 -1.60 11.59 -50.65
CA THR A 233 -2.57 11.27 -49.59
C THR A 233 -2.18 11.99 -48.31
N THR A 234 -3.01 12.94 -47.87
CA THR A 234 -2.82 13.63 -46.59
C THR A 234 -3.73 12.98 -45.54
N THR A 235 -3.17 12.27 -44.58
CA THR A 235 -3.91 11.69 -43.46
C THR A 235 -3.93 12.70 -42.30
N ARG A 236 -5.10 13.18 -41.91
CA ARG A 236 -5.28 13.99 -40.69
C ARG A 236 -5.75 13.10 -39.56
N THR A 237 -4.92 12.95 -38.56
CA THR A 237 -5.30 12.28 -37.29
C THR A 237 -5.81 13.36 -36.34
N ARG A 238 -7.07 13.21 -35.89
CA ARG A 238 -7.67 14.11 -34.90
C ARG A 238 -7.11 13.77 -33.53
N LYS A 239 -6.43 14.74 -32.89
CA LYS A 239 -5.94 14.58 -31.50
C LYS A 239 -7.15 14.54 -30.56
N ALA A 240 -7.25 13.48 -29.75
CA ALA A 240 -8.29 13.36 -28.75
C ALA A 240 -8.20 14.51 -27.73
N GLN A 241 -9.32 15.15 -27.47
CA GLN A 241 -9.45 16.21 -26.48
C GLN A 241 -9.54 15.56 -25.11
N PRO A 242 -8.80 16.03 -24.09
CA PRO A 242 -8.92 15.48 -22.74
C PRO A 242 -10.33 15.75 -22.20
N PRO A 243 -10.93 14.81 -21.45
CA PRO A 243 -12.24 15.00 -20.85
C PRO A 243 -12.18 16.14 -19.82
N SER A 244 -13.07 17.10 -19.97
CA SER A 244 -13.28 18.16 -18.99
C SER A 244 -13.84 17.53 -17.72
N GLY A 245 -13.10 17.71 -16.60
CA GLY A 245 -13.52 17.24 -15.28
C GLY A 245 -14.83 17.90 -14.85
N GLY A 246 -15.89 17.11 -14.76
CA GLY A 246 -17.11 17.49 -14.08
C GLY A 246 -16.93 17.24 -12.58
N SER A 247 -16.98 18.30 -11.80
CA SER A 247 -17.11 18.27 -10.35
C SER A 247 -18.50 17.74 -10.00
N SER A 248 -18.62 16.49 -9.56
CA SER A 248 -19.83 15.98 -8.95
C SER A 248 -19.60 15.77 -7.46
N SER A 249 -20.20 16.63 -6.66
CA SER A 249 -20.40 16.41 -5.23
C SER A 249 -21.48 15.33 -5.07
N GLY A 250 -21.05 14.07 -5.01
CA GLY A 250 -21.90 12.92 -4.74
C GLY A 250 -21.34 12.13 -3.57
N GLY A 251 -22.20 11.70 -2.66
CA GLY A 251 -21.84 11.00 -1.43
C GLY A 251 -20.84 9.87 -1.66
N HIS A 252 -19.81 9.83 -0.82
CA HIS A 252 -18.63 8.98 -0.95
C HIS A 252 -18.86 7.57 -0.39
N SER A 253 -19.93 6.89 -0.78
CA SER A 253 -20.26 5.55 -0.24
C SER A 253 -19.27 4.44 -0.63
N GLY A 254 -18.41 4.65 -1.61
CA GLY A 254 -17.44 3.66 -2.09
C GLY A 254 -15.97 4.09 -1.94
N GLY A 255 -15.68 5.21 -1.28
CA GLY A 255 -14.33 5.72 -1.12
C GLY A 255 -13.77 5.52 0.29
N SER A 256 -12.46 5.56 0.40
CA SER A 256 -11.71 5.63 1.66
C SER A 256 -10.95 6.94 1.71
N GLY A 257 -11.27 7.78 2.71
CA GLY A 257 -10.50 8.98 3.02
C GLY A 257 -9.12 8.60 3.51
N VAL A 258 -8.10 9.27 2.99
CA VAL A 258 -6.72 8.99 3.36
C VAL A 258 -6.01 10.30 3.71
N HIS A 259 -5.30 10.28 4.83
CA HIS A 259 -4.42 11.34 5.27
C HIS A 259 -3.02 10.79 5.54
N ARG A 260 -2.06 11.68 5.81
CA ARG A 260 -0.69 11.29 6.16
C ARG A 260 -0.44 11.50 7.63
N SER A 261 0.10 10.47 8.28
CA SER A 261 0.59 10.57 9.66
C SER A 261 1.87 11.39 9.75
N SER A 262 2.33 11.67 10.95
CA SER A 262 3.59 12.36 11.21
C SER A 262 4.81 11.58 10.70
N SER A 263 4.72 10.26 10.60
CA SER A 263 5.75 9.38 10.00
C SER A 263 5.78 9.45 8.48
N GLY A 264 4.76 10.05 7.84
CA GLY A 264 4.59 10.14 6.40
C GLY A 264 3.86 8.94 5.78
N ARG A 265 3.41 7.98 6.59
CA ARG A 265 2.58 6.86 6.15
C ARG A 265 1.15 7.31 5.85
N SER A 266 0.48 6.64 4.92
CA SER A 266 -0.92 6.91 4.59
C SER A 266 -1.83 6.10 5.50
N HIS A 267 -2.75 6.81 6.16
CA HIS A 267 -3.81 6.23 6.98
C HIS A 267 -5.17 6.62 6.45
N GLY A 268 -6.13 5.73 6.59
CA GLY A 268 -7.55 6.01 6.51
C GLY A 268 -8.15 5.91 7.91
N GLY A 269 -9.41 6.18 8.04
CA GLY A 269 -10.08 5.99 9.31
C GLY A 269 -11.21 6.98 9.54
N GLY A 270 -11.90 6.80 10.64
CA GLY A 270 -12.99 7.68 11.02
C GLY A 270 -13.35 7.56 12.49
N ALA A 271 -13.90 8.64 13.03
CA ALA A 271 -14.42 8.70 14.39
C ALA A 271 -15.86 8.17 14.40
N GLY A 272 -16.19 7.43 15.45
CA GLY A 272 -17.57 7.09 15.79
C GLY A 272 -18.29 8.25 16.46
N ARG A 273 -19.52 7.96 16.86
CA ARG A 273 -20.32 8.92 17.65
C ARG A 273 -19.83 8.97 19.09
N LYS A 274 -19.96 10.14 19.70
CA LYS A 274 -19.71 10.32 21.13
C LYS A 274 -20.69 9.46 21.95
N PHE A 275 -20.18 8.73 22.95
CA PHE A 275 -20.91 7.80 23.80
C PHE A 275 -20.88 8.18 25.27
#